data_5ec0b0fa9aee09f0d08155d099348d9a
#
_entry.id   5ec0b0fa9aee09f0d08155d099348d9a
#
_cell.length_a   1.000
_cell.length_b   1.000
_cell.length_c   1.000
_cell.angle_alpha   90.00
_cell.angle_beta   90.00
_cell.angle_gamma   90.00
#
_symmetry.space_group_name_H-M   'P 1'
#
loop_
_entity.id
_entity.type
_entity.pdbx_description
1 polymer ?
#
loop_
_entity_poly.entity_id
_entity_poly.type
_entity_poly.pdbx_seq_one_letter_code
_entity_poly.pdbx_strand_id
1 'polypeptide(L)'
;MKQKQSSKISRRRFLRSSTAAGLVLTPFHSLLRVKSVDTGSTNSIVVIGAGLSGISCGYELVQHGYDVTVLEARSRPGGRVRTYRDPFADNLYAEMGAEYVNESDQFVRSYCDKFGLEVLPAKQYDGIYLRGKRYVMADFKHFKQALPYAGTEGGNLFGQEYPYIERWVTMIKSIDDLPQKVLDLDNISVAELLKRGGAPKDVVELYTYTNATESTALPKNMSALSMVLANYQASAFSENTVEGRIFGGNDQLAKKFAKIIAANVHYNCPVRKIKHSKDEIEVFFEESGRRTSIKGDRCVITMPVSMLRRTAIEPYFPDDKMHCIREQSYGHVMKIAMQFKRRIWDESGSIGQRVFTDTPLRRVYHHSIDQPGPRGILLSFTSGADAMKLGRMSENRRLKVAHDTAEKLWPNTQNTWESGISKYWNEDPWLRASYSLAGVGQKDFRDILKRPEGRVHFAGEHTSIYRASMNGAIESGVRASQEIIETLN
;
A
#
# COMPACT_ATOMS: atom_id res chain seq x y z
N MET A 1 -12.10 53.72 -18.23
CA MET A 1 -11.78 52.69 -17.25
C MET A 1 -12.23 51.33 -17.80
N LYS A 2 -11.31 50.50 -18.30
CA LYS A 2 -11.60 49.19 -18.85
C LYS A 2 -11.31 48.13 -17.78
N GLN A 3 -12.34 47.45 -17.30
CA GLN A 3 -12.21 46.28 -16.42
C GLN A 3 -11.56 45.15 -17.21
N LYS A 4 -10.45 44.62 -16.68
CA LYS A 4 -9.85 43.37 -17.11
C LYS A 4 -10.69 42.23 -16.53
N GLN A 5 -11.44 41.53 -17.37
CA GLN A 5 -12.01 40.22 -17.05
C GLN A 5 -10.87 39.20 -16.98
N SER A 6 -10.65 38.60 -15.81
CA SER A 6 -9.82 37.43 -15.66
C SER A 6 -10.59 36.21 -16.20
N SER A 7 -10.13 35.65 -17.29
CA SER A 7 -10.70 34.42 -17.86
C SER A 7 -10.35 33.25 -16.96
N LYS A 8 -11.32 32.79 -16.20
CA LYS A 8 -11.24 31.44 -15.55
C LYS A 8 -11.24 30.41 -16.66
N ILE A 9 -10.09 29.80 -16.92
CA ILE A 9 -9.99 28.60 -17.79
C ILE A 9 -10.71 27.49 -17.07
N SER A 10 -11.84 27.03 -17.61
CA SER A 10 -12.59 25.91 -17.07
C SER A 10 -11.81 24.60 -17.31
N ARG A 11 -11.79 23.70 -16.32
CA ARG A 11 -11.18 22.36 -16.39
C ARG A 11 -11.50 21.60 -17.69
N ARG A 12 -12.69 21.80 -18.28
CA ARG A 12 -13.11 21.21 -19.56
C ARG A 12 -12.31 21.67 -20.78
N ARG A 13 -11.68 22.84 -20.75
CA ARG A 13 -10.92 23.38 -21.89
C ARG A 13 -9.47 22.89 -21.87
N PHE A 14 -8.91 22.59 -20.69
CA PHE A 14 -7.58 22.02 -20.53
C PHE A 14 -7.54 20.54 -21.02
N LEU A 15 -8.61 19.77 -20.80
CA LEU A 15 -8.71 18.37 -21.23
C LEU A 15 -8.88 18.16 -22.75
N ARG A 16 -9.13 19.24 -23.54
CA ARG A 16 -9.28 19.15 -25.00
C ARG A 16 -8.01 19.46 -25.80
N SER A 17 -6.97 19.97 -25.15
CA SER A 17 -5.70 20.33 -25.81
C SER A 17 -4.52 19.40 -25.47
N SER A 18 -4.69 18.44 -24.59
CA SER A 18 -3.75 17.36 -24.39
C SER A 18 -4.11 16.23 -25.37
N THR A 19 -3.54 16.30 -26.56
CA THR A 19 -3.40 15.09 -27.40
C THR A 19 -2.77 14.03 -26.54
N ALA A 20 -3.49 12.94 -26.36
CA ALA A 20 -3.06 11.75 -25.67
C ALA A 20 -1.66 11.32 -26.14
N ALA A 21 -0.64 11.62 -25.37
CA ALA A 21 0.54 10.78 -25.35
C ALA A 21 0.04 9.46 -24.75
N GLY A 22 -0.27 8.52 -25.65
CA GLY A 22 -0.76 7.22 -25.26
C GLY A 22 0.25 6.58 -24.35
N LEU A 23 -0.12 6.37 -23.10
CA LEU A 23 0.30 5.16 -22.42
C LEU A 23 -0.05 4.03 -23.39
N VAL A 24 0.96 3.47 -24.05
CA VAL A 24 0.80 2.20 -24.76
C VAL A 24 0.57 1.20 -23.63
N LEU A 25 -0.69 1.07 -23.25
CA LEU A 25 -1.22 -0.09 -22.56
C LEU A 25 -1.03 -1.22 -23.55
N THR A 26 0.16 -1.85 -23.55
CA THR A 26 0.26 -3.18 -24.14
C THR A 26 -0.81 -3.99 -23.44
N PRO A 27 -1.81 -4.50 -24.19
CA PRO A 27 -2.89 -5.22 -23.55
C PRO A 27 -2.28 -6.39 -22.79
N PHE A 28 -2.58 -6.50 -21.51
CA PHE A 28 -2.14 -7.58 -20.61
C PHE A 28 -2.35 -8.98 -21.24
N HIS A 29 -3.28 -9.12 -22.18
CA HIS A 29 -3.52 -10.32 -22.96
C HIS A 29 -2.32 -10.77 -23.84
N SER A 30 -1.41 -9.88 -24.22
CA SER A 30 -0.22 -10.28 -24.99
C SER A 30 0.86 -10.91 -24.12
N LEU A 31 0.82 -10.66 -22.80
CA LEU A 31 1.75 -11.23 -21.83
C LEU A 31 1.39 -12.66 -21.40
N LEU A 32 0.16 -13.12 -21.71
CA LEU A 32 -0.34 -14.45 -21.34
C LEU A 32 -0.27 -15.47 -22.51
N ARG A 33 0.43 -15.20 -23.60
CA ARG A 33 0.68 -16.21 -24.64
C ARG A 33 1.68 -17.25 -24.14
N VAL A 34 1.16 -18.37 -23.65
CA VAL A 34 1.90 -19.58 -23.40
C VAL A 34 2.51 -20.08 -24.71
N LYS A 35 3.80 -19.87 -24.91
CA LYS A 35 4.57 -20.71 -25.84
C LYS A 35 4.90 -21.99 -25.11
N SER A 36 4.58 -23.13 -25.69
CA SER A 36 5.10 -24.43 -25.25
C SER A 36 6.63 -24.38 -25.28
N VAL A 37 7.27 -24.47 -24.12
CA VAL A 37 8.73 -24.56 -24.02
C VAL A 37 9.13 -26.00 -24.18
N ASP A 38 10.09 -26.25 -25.05
CA ASP A 38 10.71 -27.54 -25.23
C ASP A 38 11.51 -27.86 -23.97
N THR A 39 11.16 -28.93 -23.22
CA THR A 39 11.63 -29.22 -21.86
C THR A 39 12.98 -29.92 -21.87
N GLY A 40 13.99 -29.30 -22.43
CA GLY A 40 15.37 -29.84 -22.53
C GLY A 40 16.26 -29.66 -21.28
N SER A 41 15.90 -28.82 -20.33
CA SER A 41 16.57 -28.65 -19.02
C SER A 41 15.66 -27.80 -18.13
N THR A 42 15.14 -28.36 -17.05
CA THR A 42 14.33 -27.63 -16.08
C THR A 42 15.24 -26.76 -15.21
N ASN A 43 15.39 -25.47 -15.58
CA ASN A 43 16.08 -24.51 -14.72
C ASN A 43 15.34 -24.38 -13.38
N SER A 44 16.08 -24.55 -12.30
CA SER A 44 15.56 -24.50 -10.93
C SER A 44 15.56 -23.05 -10.41
N ILE A 45 14.43 -22.60 -9.88
CA ILE A 45 14.25 -21.21 -9.43
C ILE A 45 13.77 -21.19 -7.97
N VAL A 46 14.52 -20.49 -7.12
CA VAL A 46 14.15 -20.30 -5.70
C VAL A 46 13.52 -18.94 -5.50
N VAL A 47 12.25 -18.92 -5.09
CA VAL A 47 11.52 -17.68 -4.75
C VAL A 47 11.46 -17.53 -3.24
N ILE A 48 11.96 -16.40 -2.71
CA ILE A 48 12.04 -16.13 -1.27
C ILE A 48 10.89 -15.26 -0.83
N GLY A 49 9.89 -15.85 -0.17
CA GLY A 49 8.67 -15.23 0.32
C GLY A 49 7.43 -15.59 -0.51
N ALA A 50 6.33 -15.95 0.15
CA ALA A 50 5.01 -16.17 -0.44
C ALA A 50 4.04 -15.00 -0.17
N GLY A 51 4.54 -13.75 -0.12
CA GLY A 51 3.73 -12.55 -0.28
C GLY A 51 3.14 -12.50 -1.68
N LEU A 52 2.23 -11.54 -1.98
CA LEU A 52 1.62 -11.46 -3.32
C LEU A 52 2.67 -11.42 -4.44
N SER A 53 3.78 -10.73 -4.23
CA SER A 53 4.87 -10.65 -5.21
C SER A 53 5.52 -12.01 -5.48
N GLY A 54 5.91 -12.75 -4.42
CA GLY A 54 6.58 -14.05 -4.60
C GLY A 54 5.63 -15.13 -5.09
N ILE A 55 4.40 -15.15 -4.56
CA ILE A 55 3.44 -16.18 -4.97
C ILE A 55 2.95 -16.00 -6.41
N SER A 56 2.82 -14.76 -6.89
CA SER A 56 2.50 -14.49 -8.31
C SER A 56 3.68 -14.80 -9.23
N CYS A 57 4.91 -14.45 -8.80
CA CYS A 57 6.12 -14.83 -9.52
C CYS A 57 6.25 -16.35 -9.65
N GLY A 58 6.13 -17.08 -8.54
CA GLY A 58 6.17 -18.55 -8.55
C GLY A 58 5.08 -19.17 -9.41
N TYR A 59 3.87 -18.61 -9.36
CA TYR A 59 2.76 -19.04 -10.20
C TYR A 59 3.09 -18.88 -11.69
N GLU A 60 3.55 -17.71 -12.14
CA GLU A 60 3.89 -17.47 -13.54
C GLU A 60 5.02 -18.39 -14.02
N LEU A 61 6.07 -18.58 -13.21
CA LEU A 61 7.18 -19.49 -13.55
C LEU A 61 6.72 -20.95 -13.67
N VAL A 62 5.89 -21.44 -12.75
CA VAL A 62 5.30 -22.79 -12.83
C VAL A 62 4.44 -22.95 -14.07
N GLN A 63 3.62 -21.92 -14.45
CA GLN A 63 2.82 -21.97 -15.68
C GLN A 63 3.69 -22.02 -16.95
N HIS A 64 4.95 -21.60 -16.88
CA HIS A 64 5.91 -21.68 -17.99
C HIS A 64 6.81 -22.94 -17.91
N GLY A 65 6.54 -23.87 -17.00
CA GLY A 65 7.21 -25.18 -16.92
C GLY A 65 8.55 -25.19 -16.17
N TYR A 66 8.87 -24.11 -15.42
CA TYR A 66 10.09 -24.08 -14.62
C TYR A 66 9.95 -24.88 -13.31
N ASP A 67 11.07 -25.44 -12.82
CA ASP A 67 11.16 -26.06 -11.49
C ASP A 67 11.26 -24.95 -10.43
N VAL A 68 10.21 -24.73 -9.65
CA VAL A 68 10.11 -23.62 -8.72
C VAL A 68 9.99 -24.11 -7.28
N THR A 69 10.78 -23.53 -6.39
CA THR A 69 10.62 -23.68 -4.94
C THR A 69 10.35 -22.32 -4.30
N VAL A 70 9.21 -22.15 -3.65
CA VAL A 70 8.84 -20.93 -2.90
C VAL A 70 9.04 -21.16 -1.41
N LEU A 71 9.94 -20.42 -0.77
CA LEU A 71 10.24 -20.49 0.66
C LEU A 71 9.52 -19.40 1.43
N GLU A 72 8.58 -19.73 2.28
CA GLU A 72 7.83 -18.78 3.12
C GLU A 72 8.16 -18.96 4.60
N ALA A 73 8.47 -17.87 5.28
CA ALA A 73 8.83 -17.89 6.70
C ALA A 73 7.66 -18.23 7.63
N ARG A 74 6.43 -17.99 7.19
CA ARG A 74 5.19 -18.25 7.95
C ARG A 74 4.54 -19.56 7.54
N SER A 75 3.50 -19.93 8.29
CA SER A 75 2.60 -21.06 7.96
C SER A 75 1.50 -20.69 6.94
N ARG A 76 1.59 -19.53 6.26
CA ARG A 76 0.56 -19.03 5.36
C ARG A 76 1.12 -18.12 4.25
N PRO A 77 0.46 -18.07 3.09
CA PRO A 77 0.79 -17.09 2.04
C PRO A 77 0.26 -15.68 2.35
N GLY A 78 0.55 -14.73 1.48
CA GLY A 78 -0.03 -13.39 1.42
C GLY A 78 0.78 -12.29 2.11
N GLY A 79 1.75 -12.63 2.97
CA GLY A 79 2.62 -11.64 3.61
C GLY A 79 1.83 -10.54 4.33
N ARG A 80 1.87 -9.30 3.78
CA ARG A 80 1.16 -8.10 4.28
C ARG A 80 -0.33 -8.03 3.90
N VAL A 81 -0.85 -8.97 3.14
CA VAL A 81 -2.29 -9.18 2.94
C VAL A 81 -2.78 -10.14 4.01
N ARG A 82 -3.69 -9.69 4.86
CA ARG A 82 -4.15 -10.46 6.01
C ARG A 82 -5.57 -10.10 6.40
N THR A 83 -6.48 -11.02 6.18
CA THR A 83 -7.87 -10.96 6.67
C THR A 83 -7.97 -11.71 7.99
N TYR A 84 -8.51 -11.07 9.03
CA TYR A 84 -8.81 -11.69 10.32
C TYR A 84 -10.30 -12.01 10.39
N ARG A 85 -10.61 -13.21 10.83
CA ARG A 85 -11.98 -13.67 11.08
C ARG A 85 -12.24 -13.80 12.58
N ASP A 86 -11.26 -14.29 13.32
CA ASP A 86 -11.29 -14.24 14.78
C ASP A 86 -10.82 -12.86 15.28
N PRO A 87 -11.42 -12.34 16.37
CA PRO A 87 -12.41 -12.93 17.26
C PRO A 87 -13.87 -12.56 16.91
N PHE A 88 -14.21 -12.30 15.63
CA PHE A 88 -15.50 -11.74 15.23
C PHE A 88 -16.61 -12.79 15.17
N ALA A 89 -17.81 -12.41 15.65
CA ALA A 89 -19.02 -13.21 15.54
C ALA A 89 -19.67 -13.06 14.16
N ASP A 90 -20.67 -13.88 13.86
CA ASP A 90 -21.49 -13.85 12.63
C ASP A 90 -20.68 -13.98 11.33
N ASN A 91 -19.54 -14.66 11.38
CA ASN A 91 -18.60 -14.78 10.26
C ASN A 91 -18.09 -13.43 9.70
N LEU A 92 -18.17 -12.37 10.48
CA LEU A 92 -17.59 -11.09 10.11
C LEU A 92 -16.05 -11.22 9.99
N TYR A 93 -15.48 -10.37 9.17
CA TYR A 93 -14.03 -10.34 8.96
C TYR A 93 -13.51 -8.90 8.80
N ALA A 94 -12.23 -8.72 9.06
CA ALA A 94 -11.56 -7.44 8.92
C ALA A 94 -10.22 -7.55 8.16
N GLU A 95 -9.98 -6.60 7.26
CA GLU A 95 -8.69 -6.47 6.57
C GLU A 95 -7.67 -5.81 7.48
N MET A 96 -6.88 -6.61 8.17
CA MET A 96 -5.82 -6.13 9.05
C MET A 96 -4.50 -5.82 8.31
N GLY A 97 -4.44 -6.15 7.02
CA GLY A 97 -3.35 -5.84 6.08
C GLY A 97 -3.77 -4.85 5.00
N ALA A 98 -3.25 -5.05 3.77
CA ALA A 98 -3.66 -4.32 2.58
C ALA A 98 -5.17 -4.50 2.34
N GLU A 99 -5.84 -3.42 1.96
CA GLU A 99 -7.30 -3.39 1.98
C GLU A 99 -7.90 -3.06 0.62
N TYR A 100 -7.48 -1.97 -0.01
CA TYR A 100 -8.17 -1.48 -1.19
C TYR A 100 -7.61 -2.03 -2.50
N VAL A 101 -8.53 -2.24 -3.45
CA VAL A 101 -8.29 -2.58 -4.85
C VAL A 101 -8.97 -1.50 -5.69
N ASN A 102 -8.20 -0.61 -6.30
CA ASN A 102 -8.72 0.47 -7.12
C ASN A 102 -9.15 -0.01 -8.51
N GLU A 103 -9.91 0.80 -9.25
CA GLU A 103 -10.22 0.51 -10.65
C GLU A 103 -8.97 0.41 -11.53
N SER A 104 -7.97 1.21 -11.22
CA SER A 104 -6.67 1.23 -11.93
C SER A 104 -5.75 0.06 -11.58
N ASP A 105 -6.08 -0.78 -10.59
CA ASP A 105 -5.24 -1.89 -10.13
C ASP A 105 -5.37 -3.12 -11.04
N GLN A 106 -4.95 -2.98 -12.30
CA GLN A 106 -5.14 -3.96 -13.38
C GLN A 106 -4.55 -5.34 -13.06
N PHE A 107 -3.39 -5.40 -12.39
CA PHE A 107 -2.76 -6.68 -12.04
C PHE A 107 -3.57 -7.44 -10.98
N VAL A 108 -4.08 -6.77 -9.95
CA VAL A 108 -4.95 -7.41 -8.96
C VAL A 108 -6.24 -7.85 -9.60
N ARG A 109 -6.90 -6.98 -10.38
CA ARG A 109 -8.20 -7.23 -10.98
C ARG A 109 -8.16 -8.38 -11.97
N SER A 110 -7.16 -8.43 -12.86
CA SER A 110 -7.03 -9.52 -13.81
C SER A 110 -6.85 -10.90 -13.15
N TYR A 111 -6.13 -10.98 -12.03
CA TYR A 111 -6.06 -12.23 -11.29
C TYR A 111 -7.31 -12.50 -10.44
N CYS A 112 -8.01 -11.48 -9.96
CA CYS A 112 -9.34 -11.68 -9.37
C CYS A 112 -10.30 -12.29 -10.40
N ASP A 113 -10.36 -11.75 -11.59
CA ASP A 113 -11.19 -12.26 -12.69
C ASP A 113 -10.79 -13.69 -13.06
N LYS A 114 -9.48 -13.94 -13.24
CA LYS A 114 -8.93 -15.29 -13.57
C LYS A 114 -9.30 -16.34 -12.52
N PHE A 115 -9.40 -15.95 -11.26
CA PHE A 115 -9.66 -16.87 -10.14
C PHE A 115 -11.12 -16.86 -9.68
N GLY A 116 -11.99 -16.10 -10.33
CA GLY A 116 -13.40 -15.96 -9.97
C GLY A 116 -13.59 -15.31 -8.59
N LEU A 117 -12.79 -14.26 -8.29
CA LEU A 117 -12.91 -13.47 -7.08
C LEU A 117 -13.62 -12.16 -7.37
N GLU A 118 -14.71 -11.89 -6.68
CA GLU A 118 -15.49 -10.66 -6.82
C GLU A 118 -14.82 -9.52 -6.03
N VAL A 119 -14.73 -8.33 -6.66
CA VAL A 119 -14.26 -7.09 -6.01
C VAL A 119 -15.46 -6.19 -5.77
N LEU A 120 -15.84 -6.01 -4.52
CA LEU A 120 -16.96 -5.16 -4.11
C LEU A 120 -16.50 -3.70 -3.95
N PRO A 121 -17.32 -2.71 -4.37
CA PRO A 121 -16.99 -1.30 -4.21
C PRO A 121 -16.99 -0.88 -2.74
N ALA A 122 -16.06 0.01 -2.35
CA ALA A 122 -16.05 0.66 -1.05
C ALA A 122 -16.74 2.03 -1.10
N LYS A 123 -17.23 2.51 0.07
CA LYS A 123 -17.81 3.85 0.20
C LYS A 123 -16.75 4.91 0.48
N GLN A 124 -17.03 6.16 0.08
CA GLN A 124 -16.19 7.31 0.37
C GLN A 124 -16.32 7.78 1.82
N TYR A 125 -15.38 8.62 2.28
CA TYR A 125 -15.44 9.26 3.60
C TYR A 125 -16.57 10.30 3.63
N ASP A 126 -17.30 10.34 4.73
CA ASP A 126 -18.50 11.16 4.91
C ASP A 126 -18.51 11.97 6.21
N GLY A 127 -17.47 11.83 7.05
CA GLY A 127 -17.38 12.54 8.32
C GLY A 127 -15.95 12.94 8.71
N ILE A 128 -15.87 13.96 9.59
CA ILE A 128 -14.61 14.48 10.14
C ILE A 128 -14.81 14.79 11.62
N TYR A 129 -13.85 14.39 12.44
CA TYR A 129 -13.77 14.78 13.84
C TYR A 129 -12.43 15.46 14.12
N LEU A 130 -12.48 16.77 14.34
CA LEU A 130 -11.29 17.58 14.55
C LEU A 130 -11.50 18.56 15.71
N ARG A 131 -10.48 18.71 16.56
CA ARG A 131 -10.48 19.65 17.71
C ARG A 131 -11.74 19.54 18.57
N GLY A 132 -12.20 18.29 18.82
CA GLY A 132 -13.34 17.96 19.65
C GLY A 132 -14.72 18.18 19.01
N LYS A 133 -14.78 18.55 17.72
CA LYS A 133 -16.04 18.78 17.01
C LYS A 133 -16.26 17.78 15.87
N ARG A 134 -17.53 17.44 15.64
CA ARG A 134 -17.99 16.58 14.55
C ARG A 134 -18.45 17.42 13.37
N TYR A 135 -18.11 17.00 12.16
CA TYR A 135 -18.51 17.65 10.92
C TYR A 135 -18.94 16.57 9.93
N VAL A 136 -20.10 16.72 9.30
CA VAL A 136 -20.58 15.84 8.24
C VAL A 136 -20.17 16.46 6.89
N MET A 137 -19.53 15.69 6.01
CA MET A 137 -18.98 16.23 4.76
C MET A 137 -20.07 16.77 3.82
N ALA A 138 -21.28 16.19 3.83
CA ALA A 138 -22.40 16.68 3.06
C ALA A 138 -22.75 18.13 3.43
N ASP A 139 -22.55 18.53 4.69
CA ASP A 139 -22.86 19.86 5.18
C ASP A 139 -21.84 20.92 4.72
N PHE A 140 -20.61 20.51 4.38
CA PHE A 140 -19.59 21.43 3.88
C PHE A 140 -19.91 22.02 2.51
N LYS A 141 -20.66 21.31 1.67
CA LYS A 141 -21.12 21.85 0.38
C LYS A 141 -22.12 22.98 0.53
N HIS A 142 -22.76 23.06 1.70
CA HIS A 142 -23.82 24.01 2.02
C HIS A 142 -23.41 25.04 3.09
N PHE A 143 -22.39 24.75 3.91
CA PHE A 143 -21.94 25.64 4.98
C PHE A 143 -20.74 26.48 4.53
N LYS A 144 -20.85 27.80 4.67
CA LYS A 144 -19.72 28.75 4.58
C LYS A 144 -18.81 28.70 5.83
N GLN A 145 -19.06 27.79 6.76
CA GLN A 145 -18.23 27.64 7.95
C GLN A 145 -16.98 26.86 7.59
N ALA A 146 -15.86 27.52 7.62
CA ALA A 146 -14.55 26.90 7.53
C ALA A 146 -14.37 25.86 8.66
N LEU A 147 -13.69 24.75 8.34
CA LEU A 147 -13.09 23.92 9.37
C LEU A 147 -12.21 24.80 10.27
N PRO A 148 -11.89 24.39 11.51
CA PRO A 148 -11.06 25.16 12.41
C PRO A 148 -9.57 25.23 11.97
N TYR A 149 -9.32 25.16 10.68
CA TYR A 149 -8.02 25.22 10.01
C TYR A 149 -8.07 26.33 8.95
N ALA A 150 -7.03 27.17 8.93
CA ALA A 150 -6.90 28.19 7.92
C ALA A 150 -6.84 27.58 6.51
N GLY A 151 -7.46 28.22 5.54
CA GLY A 151 -7.47 27.77 4.15
C GLY A 151 -8.53 26.72 3.80
N THR A 152 -9.39 26.31 4.73
CA THR A 152 -10.49 25.41 4.45
C THR A 152 -11.79 26.11 4.04
N GLU A 153 -11.68 27.32 3.57
CA GLU A 153 -12.81 28.07 3.00
C GLU A 153 -13.39 27.33 1.79
N GLY A 154 -14.69 27.07 1.81
CA GLY A 154 -15.37 26.33 0.75
C GLY A 154 -15.45 24.82 0.94
N GLY A 155 -15.11 24.31 2.12
CA GLY A 155 -15.38 22.92 2.51
C GLY A 155 -14.51 21.85 1.88
N ASN A 156 -13.36 22.21 1.32
CA ASN A 156 -12.43 21.26 0.74
C ASN A 156 -11.47 20.72 1.80
N LEU A 157 -11.68 19.47 2.23
CA LEU A 157 -10.82 18.80 3.21
C LEU A 157 -9.49 18.31 2.61
N PHE A 158 -9.53 17.89 1.35
CA PHE A 158 -8.38 17.36 0.62
C PHE A 158 -7.86 18.41 -0.36
N GLY A 159 -6.54 18.39 -0.60
CA GLY A 159 -5.92 19.28 -1.57
C GLY A 159 -5.67 20.69 -1.04
N GLN A 160 -5.76 20.92 0.28
CA GLN A 160 -5.42 22.21 0.90
C GLN A 160 -3.95 22.58 0.69
N GLU A 161 -3.11 21.60 0.46
CA GLU A 161 -1.70 21.76 0.12
C GLU A 161 -1.49 22.26 -1.32
N TYR A 162 -2.45 22.00 -2.23
CA TYR A 162 -2.29 22.24 -3.66
C TYR A 162 -1.86 23.67 -4.04
N PRO A 163 -2.43 24.77 -3.49
CA PRO A 163 -2.01 26.12 -3.81
C PRO A 163 -0.51 26.38 -3.57
N TYR A 164 0.11 25.67 -2.64
CA TYR A 164 1.52 25.82 -2.25
C TYR A 164 2.48 24.99 -3.11
N ILE A 165 1.94 24.04 -3.89
CA ILE A 165 2.72 23.12 -4.74
C ILE A 165 2.34 23.20 -6.22
N GLU A 166 1.26 23.88 -6.59
CA GLU A 166 0.70 23.95 -7.95
C GLU A 166 1.76 24.25 -9.02
N ARG A 167 2.67 25.18 -8.74
CA ARG A 167 3.76 25.56 -9.66
C ARG A 167 4.64 24.36 -10.05
N TRP A 168 4.81 23.39 -9.15
CA TRP A 168 5.62 22.21 -9.39
C TRP A 168 4.84 21.14 -10.15
N VAL A 169 3.57 20.97 -9.80
CA VAL A 169 2.66 20.02 -10.47
C VAL A 169 2.47 20.44 -11.94
N THR A 170 2.29 21.72 -12.21
CA THR A 170 2.08 22.25 -13.58
C THR A 170 3.33 22.22 -14.45
N MET A 171 4.52 22.08 -13.88
CA MET A 171 5.77 21.87 -14.64
C MET A 171 5.86 20.47 -15.26
N ILE A 172 5.16 19.47 -14.72
CA ILE A 172 5.21 18.09 -15.18
C ILE A 172 4.35 17.94 -16.43
N LYS A 173 4.97 17.54 -17.54
CA LYS A 173 4.29 17.20 -18.79
C LYS A 173 4.13 15.70 -18.97
N SER A 174 5.12 14.94 -18.53
CA SER A 174 5.14 13.49 -18.52
C SER A 174 5.86 12.98 -17.28
N ILE A 175 5.41 11.85 -16.74
CA ILE A 175 6.07 11.18 -15.60
C ILE A 175 7.41 10.56 -16.02
N ASP A 176 7.57 10.27 -17.31
CA ASP A 176 8.78 9.67 -17.88
C ASP A 176 9.87 10.71 -18.19
N ASP A 177 9.53 12.01 -18.20
CA ASP A 177 10.45 13.11 -18.46
C ASP A 177 10.21 14.26 -17.50
N LEU A 178 10.71 14.09 -16.27
CA LEU A 178 10.55 15.07 -15.20
C LEU A 178 11.62 16.17 -15.30
N PRO A 179 11.21 17.47 -15.23
CA PRO A 179 12.18 18.56 -15.18
C PRO A 179 13.11 18.43 -13.97
N GLN A 180 14.40 18.77 -14.15
CA GLN A 180 15.42 18.68 -13.10
C GLN A 180 14.99 19.41 -11.82
N LYS A 181 14.37 20.61 -11.94
CA LYS A 181 13.84 21.37 -10.78
C LYS A 181 12.79 20.61 -9.99
N VAL A 182 12.00 19.74 -10.64
CA VAL A 182 11.02 18.87 -9.98
C VAL A 182 11.74 17.68 -9.31
N LEU A 183 12.73 17.09 -9.98
CA LEU A 183 13.57 16.02 -9.41
C LEU A 183 14.31 16.50 -8.16
N ASP A 184 14.77 17.74 -8.12
CA ASP A 184 15.48 18.34 -6.99
C ASP A 184 14.62 18.42 -5.71
N LEU A 185 13.30 18.35 -5.84
CA LEU A 185 12.38 18.29 -4.71
C LEU A 185 12.57 17.02 -3.85
N ASP A 186 13.23 16.00 -4.38
CA ASP A 186 13.57 14.82 -3.59
C ASP A 186 14.54 15.13 -2.45
N ASN A 187 15.30 16.21 -2.55
CA ASN A 187 16.28 16.62 -1.54
C ASN A 187 15.65 17.33 -0.32
N ILE A 188 14.37 17.61 -0.36
CA ILE A 188 13.65 18.27 0.74
C ILE A 188 12.40 17.48 1.13
N SER A 189 11.94 17.72 2.35
CA SER A 189 10.72 17.07 2.83
C SER A 189 9.45 17.81 2.39
N VAL A 190 8.31 17.10 2.42
CA VAL A 190 6.97 17.68 2.25
C VAL A 190 6.76 18.88 3.19
N ALA A 191 7.13 18.75 4.48
CA ALA A 191 6.99 19.82 5.44
C ALA A 191 7.81 21.06 5.05
N GLU A 192 9.02 20.86 4.54
CA GLU A 192 9.88 21.94 4.08
C GLU A 192 9.34 22.60 2.80
N LEU A 193 8.83 21.82 1.84
CA LEU A 193 8.22 22.33 0.62
C LEU A 193 7.02 23.24 0.95
N LEU A 194 6.11 22.77 1.80
CA LEU A 194 4.94 23.52 2.22
C LEU A 194 5.33 24.82 2.95
N LYS A 195 6.31 24.74 3.86
CA LYS A 195 6.85 25.92 4.55
C LYS A 195 7.44 26.96 3.59
N ARG A 196 8.27 26.53 2.61
CA ARG A 196 8.83 27.40 1.57
C ARG A 196 7.76 27.99 0.66
N GLY A 197 6.65 27.28 0.47
CA GLY A 197 5.48 27.77 -0.26
C GLY A 197 4.63 28.79 0.53
N GLY A 198 4.92 29.00 1.82
CA GLY A 198 4.16 29.90 2.68
C GLY A 198 2.90 29.26 3.29
N ALA A 199 2.79 27.92 3.29
CA ALA A 199 1.64 27.23 3.87
C ALA A 199 1.52 27.52 5.37
N PRO A 200 0.32 27.89 5.88
CA PRO A 200 0.05 28.00 7.29
C PRO A 200 0.28 26.66 8.02
N LYS A 201 0.60 26.73 9.33
CA LYS A 201 0.77 25.53 10.15
C LYS A 201 -0.46 24.61 10.10
N ASP A 202 -1.64 25.19 10.05
CA ASP A 202 -2.91 24.47 9.97
C ASP A 202 -3.02 23.61 8.71
N VAL A 203 -2.51 24.06 7.57
CA VAL A 203 -2.47 23.24 6.33
C VAL A 203 -1.56 22.03 6.50
N VAL A 204 -0.40 22.19 7.11
CA VAL A 204 0.54 21.09 7.38
C VAL A 204 -0.07 20.09 8.39
N GLU A 205 -0.77 20.60 9.40
CA GLU A 205 -1.46 19.81 10.41
C GLU A 205 -2.59 19.00 9.76
N LEU A 206 -3.46 19.64 8.98
CA LEU A 206 -4.56 18.97 8.29
C LEU A 206 -4.05 17.92 7.29
N TYR A 207 -3.01 18.25 6.51
CA TYR A 207 -2.34 17.26 5.65
C TYR A 207 -1.83 16.05 6.43
N THR A 208 -1.34 16.25 7.67
CA THR A 208 -0.87 15.16 8.54
C THR A 208 -2.01 14.19 8.92
N TYR A 209 -3.21 14.70 9.18
CA TYR A 209 -4.37 13.87 9.54
C TYR A 209 -5.07 13.25 8.33
N THR A 210 -4.92 13.80 7.16
CA THR A 210 -5.54 13.35 5.90
C THR A 210 -4.55 12.57 5.02
N ASN A 211 -3.92 13.22 4.06
CA ASN A 211 -3.09 12.58 3.04
C ASN A 211 -1.84 11.88 3.59
N ALA A 212 -1.18 12.46 4.59
CA ALA A 212 0.00 11.83 5.21
C ALA A 212 -0.35 10.57 6.02
N THR A 213 -1.61 10.38 6.42
CA THR A 213 -2.08 9.14 7.05
C THR A 213 -1.91 7.97 6.10
N GLU A 214 -2.27 8.13 4.82
CA GLU A 214 -2.05 7.10 3.78
C GLU A 214 -0.56 6.85 3.53
N SER A 215 0.24 7.89 3.54
CA SER A 215 1.67 7.79 3.30
C SER A 215 2.44 7.19 4.48
N THR A 216 1.78 6.95 5.63
CA THR A 216 2.30 6.27 6.83
C THR A 216 3.53 6.90 7.47
N ALA A 217 3.86 8.14 7.09
CA ALA A 217 4.97 8.92 7.66
C ALA A 217 4.54 10.34 7.98
N LEU A 218 5.35 11.02 8.79
CA LEU A 218 5.18 12.44 9.01
C LEU A 218 5.67 13.24 7.78
N PRO A 219 5.06 14.39 7.46
CA PRO A 219 5.45 15.23 6.32
C PRO A 219 6.96 15.58 6.30
N LYS A 220 7.61 15.65 7.46
CA LYS A 220 9.05 15.91 7.58
C LYS A 220 9.95 14.76 7.11
N ASN A 221 9.41 13.55 6.98
CA ASN A 221 10.14 12.34 6.59
C ASN A 221 9.83 11.88 5.16
N MET A 222 8.93 12.57 4.48
CA MET A 222 8.49 12.24 3.12
C MET A 222 9.19 13.14 2.11
N SER A 223 9.61 12.59 0.99
CA SER A 223 10.14 13.36 -0.14
C SER A 223 9.07 14.30 -0.70
N ALA A 224 9.41 15.57 -0.89
CA ALA A 224 8.51 16.53 -1.52
C ALA A 224 8.21 16.16 -2.98
N LEU A 225 9.14 15.52 -3.68
CA LEU A 225 8.90 14.96 -5.02
C LEU A 225 7.73 13.98 -5.01
N SER A 226 7.65 13.10 -4.00
CA SER A 226 6.58 12.10 -3.91
C SER A 226 5.19 12.75 -3.77
N MET A 227 5.08 13.86 -3.03
CA MET A 227 3.85 14.62 -2.89
C MET A 227 3.43 15.27 -4.22
N VAL A 228 4.38 15.90 -4.92
CA VAL A 228 4.12 16.57 -6.21
C VAL A 228 3.69 15.55 -7.26
N LEU A 229 4.35 14.38 -7.33
CA LEU A 229 3.98 13.29 -8.24
C LEU A 229 2.60 12.72 -7.93
N ALA A 230 2.27 12.51 -6.65
CA ALA A 230 0.95 12.04 -6.24
C ALA A 230 -0.17 13.02 -6.65
N ASN A 231 0.06 14.33 -6.49
CA ASN A 231 -0.90 15.36 -6.93
C ASN A 231 -1.01 15.45 -8.46
N TYR A 232 0.10 15.29 -9.19
CA TYR A 232 0.08 15.19 -10.65
C TYR A 232 -0.75 13.99 -11.13
N GLN A 233 -0.51 12.82 -10.57
CA GLN A 233 -1.27 11.61 -10.89
C GLN A 233 -2.75 11.76 -10.53
N ALA A 234 -3.08 12.29 -9.36
CA ALA A 234 -4.46 12.54 -8.96
C ALA A 234 -5.20 13.49 -9.90
N SER A 235 -4.50 14.46 -10.52
CA SER A 235 -5.10 15.37 -11.51
C SER A 235 -5.45 14.67 -12.83
N ALA A 236 -4.81 13.55 -13.13
CA ALA A 236 -5.03 12.75 -14.35
C ALA A 236 -6.15 11.71 -14.20
N PHE A 237 -6.54 11.36 -12.96
CA PHE A 237 -7.62 10.42 -12.69
C PHE A 237 -8.95 11.17 -12.50
N SER A 238 -10.06 10.56 -12.97
CA SER A 238 -11.40 11.10 -12.73
C SER A 238 -11.76 11.05 -11.24
N GLU A 239 -12.59 11.97 -10.77
CA GLU A 239 -13.06 12.07 -9.38
C GLU A 239 -13.85 10.82 -8.89
N ASN A 240 -14.09 9.83 -9.76
CA ASN A 240 -14.92 8.64 -9.54
C ASN A 240 -14.12 7.33 -9.50
N THR A 241 -12.88 7.34 -9.02
CA THR A 241 -12.17 6.06 -8.80
C THR A 241 -12.86 5.27 -7.69
N VAL A 242 -13.45 4.14 -8.06
CA VAL A 242 -14.10 3.23 -7.13
C VAL A 242 -13.02 2.35 -6.49
N GLU A 243 -12.74 2.60 -5.22
CA GLU A 243 -12.00 1.65 -4.38
C GLU A 243 -12.86 0.41 -4.14
N GLY A 244 -12.24 -0.75 -4.05
CA GLY A 244 -12.95 -2.00 -3.77
C GLY A 244 -12.20 -2.89 -2.81
N ARG A 245 -12.83 -4.03 -2.47
CA ARG A 245 -12.23 -5.12 -1.68
C ARG A 245 -12.69 -6.45 -2.22
N ILE A 246 -11.87 -7.48 -2.09
CA ILE A 246 -12.26 -8.83 -2.50
C ILE A 246 -13.31 -9.35 -1.51
N PHE A 247 -14.48 -9.75 -2.03
CA PHE A 247 -15.54 -10.34 -1.21
C PHE A 247 -15.04 -11.57 -0.45
N GLY A 248 -15.37 -11.66 0.84
CA GLY A 248 -14.90 -12.71 1.74
C GLY A 248 -13.44 -12.57 2.21
N GLY A 249 -12.73 -11.52 1.78
CA GLY A 249 -11.41 -11.13 2.26
C GLY A 249 -10.30 -11.19 1.22
N ASN A 250 -9.41 -10.19 1.27
CA ASN A 250 -8.31 -10.04 0.31
C ASN A 250 -7.29 -11.18 0.36
N ASP A 251 -7.20 -11.90 1.49
CA ASP A 251 -6.30 -13.05 1.63
C ASP A 251 -6.64 -14.21 0.69
N GLN A 252 -7.85 -14.22 0.12
CA GLN A 252 -8.27 -15.24 -0.85
C GLN A 252 -7.41 -15.20 -2.11
N LEU A 253 -6.97 -14.04 -2.56
CA LEU A 253 -6.13 -13.91 -3.75
C LEU A 253 -4.80 -14.68 -3.57
N ALA A 254 -4.11 -14.46 -2.45
CA ALA A 254 -2.88 -15.18 -2.15
C ALA A 254 -3.11 -16.68 -1.96
N LYS A 255 -4.24 -17.07 -1.34
CA LYS A 255 -4.63 -18.47 -1.14
C LYS A 255 -4.94 -19.17 -2.47
N LYS A 256 -5.56 -18.50 -3.44
CA LYS A 256 -5.81 -19.05 -4.78
C LYS A 256 -4.51 -19.33 -5.53
N PHE A 257 -3.57 -18.38 -5.56
CA PHE A 257 -2.23 -18.62 -6.10
C PHE A 257 -1.57 -19.83 -5.45
N ALA A 258 -1.47 -19.81 -4.12
CA ALA A 258 -0.80 -20.86 -3.36
C ALA A 258 -1.46 -22.25 -3.53
N LYS A 259 -2.78 -22.32 -3.70
CA LYS A 259 -3.48 -23.56 -3.96
C LYS A 259 -3.09 -24.18 -5.31
N ILE A 260 -2.91 -23.36 -6.33
CA ILE A 260 -2.58 -23.82 -7.69
C ILE A 260 -1.16 -24.41 -7.73
N ILE A 261 -0.21 -23.77 -7.04
CA ILE A 261 1.18 -24.23 -6.98
C ILE A 261 1.54 -24.84 -5.63
N ALA A 262 0.61 -25.55 -4.99
CA ALA A 262 0.76 -26.02 -3.62
C ALA A 262 1.99 -26.93 -3.39
N ALA A 263 2.35 -27.73 -4.37
CA ALA A 263 3.53 -28.61 -4.30
C ALA A 263 4.86 -27.83 -4.27
N ASN A 264 4.85 -26.57 -4.71
CA ASN A 264 6.03 -25.74 -4.83
C ASN A 264 6.24 -24.82 -3.62
N VAL A 265 5.27 -24.69 -2.69
CA VAL A 265 5.31 -23.74 -1.58
C VAL A 265 5.67 -24.43 -0.27
N HIS A 266 6.81 -24.05 0.29
CA HIS A 266 7.30 -24.55 1.56
C HIS A 266 7.11 -23.50 2.65
N TYR A 267 6.28 -23.80 3.63
CA TYR A 267 5.96 -22.92 4.76
C TYR A 267 6.88 -23.19 5.96
N ASN A 268 6.97 -22.21 6.88
CA ASN A 268 7.84 -22.26 8.05
C ASN A 268 9.32 -22.45 7.69
N CYS A 269 9.72 -21.89 6.55
CA CYS A 269 11.06 -21.97 5.98
C CYS A 269 11.72 -20.57 5.93
N PRO A 270 12.04 -19.92 7.06
CA PRO A 270 12.66 -18.61 7.07
C PRO A 270 14.09 -18.65 6.51
N VAL A 271 14.31 -17.88 5.46
CA VAL A 271 15.62 -17.72 4.84
C VAL A 271 16.52 -16.85 5.72
N ARG A 272 17.78 -17.28 5.90
CA ARG A 272 18.79 -16.65 6.75
C ARG A 272 19.99 -16.13 5.99
N LYS A 273 20.31 -16.76 4.85
CA LYS A 273 21.49 -16.42 4.06
C LYS A 273 21.27 -16.76 2.59
N ILE A 274 21.84 -15.97 1.71
CA ILE A 274 21.85 -16.17 0.27
C ILE A 274 23.30 -16.10 -0.17
N LYS A 275 23.79 -17.16 -0.78
CA LYS A 275 25.05 -17.17 -1.53
C LYS A 275 24.73 -17.13 -3.01
N HIS A 276 25.44 -16.30 -3.74
CA HIS A 276 25.28 -16.21 -5.19
C HIS A 276 26.63 -16.13 -5.91
N SER A 277 26.69 -16.71 -7.07
CA SER A 277 27.87 -16.72 -7.93
C SER A 277 27.45 -16.54 -9.40
N LYS A 278 28.41 -16.65 -10.31
CA LYS A 278 28.12 -16.68 -11.76
C LYS A 278 27.36 -17.96 -12.16
N ASP A 279 27.56 -19.05 -11.43
CA ASP A 279 27.14 -20.37 -11.85
C ASP A 279 25.91 -20.89 -11.08
N GLU A 280 25.78 -20.57 -9.79
CA GLU A 280 24.70 -21.08 -8.95
C GLU A 280 24.27 -20.10 -7.86
N ILE A 281 23.07 -20.33 -7.35
CA ILE A 281 22.54 -19.72 -6.13
C ILE A 281 22.40 -20.82 -5.07
N GLU A 282 22.74 -20.51 -3.81
CA GLU A 282 22.46 -21.35 -2.67
C GLU A 282 21.75 -20.55 -1.58
N VAL A 283 20.53 -20.95 -1.26
CA VAL A 283 19.67 -20.29 -0.26
C VAL A 283 19.63 -21.14 1.00
N PHE A 284 20.05 -20.57 2.12
CA PHE A 284 20.06 -21.22 3.43
C PHE A 284 18.83 -20.79 4.23
N PHE A 285 18.10 -21.74 4.75
CA PHE A 285 16.87 -21.53 5.50
C PHE A 285 16.76 -22.49 6.69
N GLU A 286 15.79 -22.27 7.53
CA GLU A 286 15.44 -23.17 8.63
C GLU A 286 14.19 -23.96 8.22
N GLU A 287 14.19 -25.26 8.43
CA GLU A 287 13.05 -26.13 8.24
C GLU A 287 12.94 -27.05 9.45
N SER A 288 11.77 -27.08 10.11
CA SER A 288 11.55 -27.89 11.32
C SER A 288 12.63 -27.70 12.39
N GLY A 289 13.12 -26.46 12.54
CA GLY A 289 14.17 -26.10 13.52
C GLY A 289 15.59 -26.49 13.11
N ARG A 290 15.80 -27.02 11.90
CA ARG A 290 17.12 -27.39 11.37
C ARG A 290 17.53 -26.44 10.26
N ARG A 291 18.81 -26.10 10.20
CA ARG A 291 19.39 -25.36 9.08
C ARG A 291 19.63 -26.29 7.91
N THR A 292 19.15 -25.87 6.75
CA THR A 292 19.32 -26.57 5.48
C THR A 292 19.57 -25.56 4.36
N SER A 293 19.88 -26.03 3.16
CA SER A 293 20.02 -25.18 1.99
C SER A 293 19.40 -25.83 0.75
N ILE A 294 19.05 -25.01 -0.22
CA ILE A 294 18.63 -25.41 -1.55
C ILE A 294 19.47 -24.63 -2.57
N LYS A 295 19.86 -25.33 -3.64
CA LYS A 295 20.53 -24.73 -4.79
C LYS A 295 19.53 -24.44 -5.90
N GLY A 296 19.85 -23.45 -6.74
CA GLY A 296 19.04 -23.10 -7.89
C GLY A 296 19.83 -22.30 -8.92
N ASP A 297 19.32 -22.28 -10.14
CA ASP A 297 19.92 -21.51 -11.24
C ASP A 297 19.62 -20.00 -11.13
N ARG A 298 18.48 -19.66 -10.53
CA ARG A 298 18.05 -18.29 -10.29
C ARG A 298 17.39 -18.17 -8.91
N CYS A 299 17.40 -16.96 -8.40
CA CYS A 299 16.69 -16.61 -7.16
C CYS A 299 15.88 -15.34 -7.32
N VAL A 300 14.68 -15.30 -6.76
CA VAL A 300 13.86 -14.08 -6.68
C VAL A 300 13.68 -13.69 -5.22
N ILE A 301 14.24 -12.56 -4.82
CA ILE A 301 14.07 -12.00 -3.48
C ILE A 301 12.80 -11.15 -3.46
N THR A 302 11.78 -11.60 -2.72
CA THR A 302 10.49 -10.89 -2.60
C THR A 302 10.17 -10.45 -1.18
N MET A 303 11.07 -10.73 -0.25
CA MET A 303 10.97 -10.25 1.12
C MET A 303 11.10 -8.72 1.20
N PRO A 304 10.46 -8.05 2.16
CA PRO A 304 10.65 -6.61 2.34
C PRO A 304 12.11 -6.29 2.69
N VAL A 305 12.60 -5.15 2.25
CA VAL A 305 13.99 -4.71 2.48
C VAL A 305 14.34 -4.66 3.97
N SER A 306 13.38 -4.39 4.85
CA SER A 306 13.51 -4.47 6.30
C SER A 306 13.98 -5.84 6.81
N MET A 307 13.62 -6.91 6.10
CA MET A 307 14.09 -8.27 6.38
C MET A 307 15.37 -8.61 5.62
N LEU A 308 15.53 -8.11 4.39
CA LEU A 308 16.77 -8.29 3.63
C LEU A 308 17.98 -7.72 4.35
N ARG A 309 17.83 -6.62 5.11
CA ARG A 309 18.86 -6.07 6.02
C ARG A 309 19.37 -7.06 7.06
N ARG A 310 18.61 -8.11 7.34
CA ARG A 310 18.87 -9.12 8.38
C ARG A 310 19.23 -10.47 7.81
N THR A 311 19.29 -10.57 6.48
CA THR A 311 19.65 -11.76 5.73
C THR A 311 21.10 -11.62 5.30
N ALA A 312 21.93 -12.62 5.58
CA ALA A 312 23.32 -12.63 5.11
C ALA A 312 23.37 -12.79 3.59
N ILE A 313 24.17 -11.99 2.92
CA ILE A 313 24.33 -12.00 1.46
C ILE A 313 25.82 -12.16 1.15
N GLU A 314 26.18 -13.17 0.38
CA GLU A 314 27.56 -13.50 0.05
C GLU A 314 27.72 -13.83 -1.45
N PRO A 315 28.58 -13.07 -2.16
CA PRO A 315 29.17 -11.80 -1.76
C PRO A 315 28.11 -10.70 -1.61
N TYR A 316 28.47 -9.54 -1.07
CA TYR A 316 27.57 -8.39 -1.04
C TYR A 316 27.20 -7.95 -2.44
N PHE A 317 25.99 -7.43 -2.61
CA PHE A 317 25.60 -6.71 -3.82
C PHE A 317 26.43 -5.43 -4.00
N PRO A 318 26.42 -4.79 -5.17
CA PRO A 318 27.08 -3.50 -5.39
C PRO A 318 26.71 -2.45 -4.34
N ASP A 319 27.62 -1.53 -4.05
CA ASP A 319 27.52 -0.56 -2.96
C ASP A 319 26.25 0.29 -3.01
N ASP A 320 25.82 0.71 -4.21
CA ASP A 320 24.59 1.46 -4.42
C ASP A 320 23.35 0.67 -3.99
N LYS A 321 23.28 -0.61 -4.33
CA LYS A 321 22.19 -1.49 -3.91
C LYS A 321 22.25 -1.76 -2.41
N MET A 322 23.42 -2.03 -1.85
CA MET A 322 23.58 -2.20 -0.40
C MET A 322 23.23 -0.92 0.35
N HIS A 323 23.51 0.27 -0.19
CA HIS A 323 23.05 1.53 0.35
C HIS A 323 21.52 1.61 0.37
N CYS A 324 20.86 1.34 -0.77
CA CYS A 324 19.40 1.31 -0.82
C CYS A 324 18.78 0.30 0.16
N ILE A 325 19.38 -0.89 0.28
CA ILE A 325 18.93 -1.90 1.25
C ILE A 325 19.02 -1.37 2.70
N ARG A 326 20.08 -0.66 3.05
CA ARG A 326 20.23 -0.08 4.40
C ARG A 326 19.23 1.03 4.67
N GLU A 327 19.02 1.94 3.70
CA GLU A 327 18.36 3.22 3.90
C GLU A 327 16.87 3.25 3.47
N GLN A 328 16.37 2.26 2.72
CA GLN A 328 14.97 2.26 2.26
C GLN A 328 14.01 2.52 3.41
N SER A 329 13.28 3.61 3.31
CA SER A 329 12.31 4.02 4.33
C SER A 329 11.03 3.17 4.29
N TYR A 330 10.47 2.91 5.47
CA TYR A 330 9.21 2.21 5.68
C TYR A 330 8.32 2.95 6.65
N GLY A 331 7.02 2.87 6.43
CA GLY A 331 6.03 3.45 7.31
C GLY A 331 5.75 2.64 8.57
N HIS A 332 4.96 3.25 9.44
CA HIS A 332 4.40 2.61 10.64
C HIS A 332 2.89 2.56 10.52
N VAL A 333 2.31 1.38 10.64
CA VAL A 333 0.85 1.17 10.57
C VAL A 333 0.37 0.31 11.73
N MET A 334 -0.67 0.82 12.38
CA MET A 334 -1.50 0.11 13.33
C MET A 334 -2.92 0.03 12.77
N LYS A 335 -3.51 -1.16 12.73
CA LYS A 335 -4.94 -1.34 12.52
C LYS A 335 -5.58 -1.90 13.78
N ILE A 336 -6.77 -1.40 14.12
CA ILE A 336 -7.58 -1.89 15.24
C ILE A 336 -8.99 -2.11 14.73
N ALA A 337 -9.44 -3.36 14.75
CA ALA A 337 -10.79 -3.74 14.40
C ALA A 337 -11.62 -3.93 15.68
N MET A 338 -12.81 -3.35 15.70
CA MET A 338 -13.72 -3.26 16.83
C MET A 338 -15.09 -3.76 16.41
N GLN A 339 -15.59 -4.84 17.01
CA GLN A 339 -16.93 -5.36 16.75
C GLN A 339 -17.94 -4.82 17.75
N PHE A 340 -19.12 -4.48 17.24
CA PHE A 340 -20.25 -3.98 18.00
C PHE A 340 -21.53 -4.79 17.69
N LYS A 341 -22.43 -4.93 18.66
CA LYS A 341 -23.72 -5.65 18.55
C LYS A 341 -24.66 -5.04 17.51
N ARG A 342 -24.55 -3.72 17.28
CA ARG A 342 -25.34 -2.98 16.31
C ARG A 342 -24.52 -1.85 15.68
N ARG A 343 -24.96 -1.37 14.53
CA ARG A 343 -24.26 -0.37 13.70
C ARG A 343 -24.75 1.04 14.04
N ILE A 344 -24.32 1.60 15.18
CA ILE A 344 -24.72 2.94 15.65
C ILE A 344 -24.37 4.03 14.61
N TRP A 345 -23.32 3.84 13.86
CA TRP A 345 -22.87 4.77 12.80
C TRP A 345 -23.83 4.83 11.60
N ASP A 346 -24.79 3.93 11.49
CA ASP A 346 -25.85 3.95 10.47
C ASP A 346 -27.10 4.70 10.95
N GLU A 347 -27.16 5.11 12.23
CA GLU A 347 -28.30 5.80 12.82
C GLU A 347 -28.38 7.26 12.33
N SER A 348 -29.59 7.81 12.29
CA SER A 348 -29.82 9.21 11.91
C SER A 348 -29.08 10.18 12.83
N GLY A 349 -28.47 11.22 12.27
CA GLY A 349 -27.66 12.19 13.02
C GLY A 349 -26.26 11.73 13.37
N SER A 350 -25.84 10.56 12.86
CA SER A 350 -24.47 10.10 12.95
C SER A 350 -23.51 11.03 12.21
N ILE A 351 -22.23 11.06 12.64
CA ILE A 351 -21.14 11.75 11.91
C ILE A 351 -20.85 11.11 10.53
N GLY A 352 -21.45 9.93 10.26
CA GLY A 352 -21.22 9.15 9.06
C GLY A 352 -20.53 7.82 9.34
N GLN A 353 -20.25 7.06 8.28
CA GLN A 353 -19.71 5.71 8.35
C GLN A 353 -18.17 5.65 8.20
N ARG A 354 -17.55 6.71 7.68
CA ARG A 354 -16.09 6.80 7.46
C ARG A 354 -15.59 8.19 7.88
N VAL A 355 -14.72 8.23 8.87
CA VAL A 355 -14.35 9.47 9.57
C VAL A 355 -12.84 9.63 9.62
N PHE A 356 -12.35 10.80 9.20
CA PHE A 356 -11.01 11.28 9.54
C PHE A 356 -11.02 11.96 10.91
N THR A 357 -9.93 11.82 11.66
CA THR A 357 -9.83 12.40 13.00
C THR A 357 -8.39 12.78 13.37
N ASP A 358 -8.26 13.83 14.18
CA ASP A 358 -7.01 14.23 14.85
C ASP A 358 -6.73 13.39 16.11
N THR A 359 -7.59 12.45 16.47
CA THR A 359 -7.32 11.48 17.53
C THR A 359 -6.24 10.47 17.09
N PRO A 360 -5.64 9.71 18.02
CA PRO A 360 -4.63 8.71 17.67
C PRO A 360 -5.09 7.64 16.66
N LEU A 361 -6.38 7.46 16.44
CA LEU A 361 -6.90 6.49 15.48
C LEU A 361 -6.84 6.96 14.01
N ARG A 362 -6.66 8.25 13.76
CA ARG A 362 -6.51 8.87 12.43
C ARG A 362 -7.70 8.70 11.50
N ARG A 363 -8.06 7.48 11.18
CA ARG A 363 -9.24 7.12 10.40
C ARG A 363 -9.98 5.99 11.09
N VAL A 364 -11.30 6.12 11.15
CA VAL A 364 -12.18 5.06 11.65
C VAL A 364 -13.35 4.93 10.69
N TYR A 365 -13.66 3.72 10.28
CA TYR A 365 -14.70 3.49 9.29
C TYR A 365 -15.41 2.15 9.47
N HIS A 366 -16.67 2.10 8.98
CA HIS A 366 -17.48 0.91 8.91
C HIS A 366 -16.85 -0.09 7.94
N HIS A 367 -16.07 -1.00 8.47
CA HIS A 367 -15.34 -1.98 7.65
C HIS A 367 -16.26 -3.07 7.11
N SER A 368 -17.21 -3.55 7.90
CA SER A 368 -18.13 -4.63 7.51
C SER A 368 -19.38 -4.16 6.77
N ILE A 369 -19.28 -3.05 6.01
CA ILE A 369 -20.42 -2.46 5.30
C ILE A 369 -21.04 -3.38 4.24
N ASP A 370 -20.22 -4.23 3.65
CA ASP A 370 -20.55 -5.25 2.66
C ASP A 370 -20.86 -6.62 3.27
N GLN A 371 -20.91 -6.72 4.60
CA GLN A 371 -21.18 -7.96 5.31
C GLN A 371 -22.55 -7.88 6.00
N PRO A 372 -23.39 -8.93 5.86
CA PRO A 372 -24.77 -8.88 6.34
C PRO A 372 -24.88 -8.95 7.88
N GLY A 373 -26.07 -8.63 8.40
CA GLY A 373 -26.42 -8.78 9.80
C GLY A 373 -26.41 -7.47 10.61
N PRO A 374 -26.89 -7.52 11.86
CA PRO A 374 -26.99 -6.33 12.71
C PRO A 374 -25.66 -5.91 13.32
N ARG A 375 -24.74 -6.87 13.51
CA ARG A 375 -23.38 -6.59 13.99
C ARG A 375 -22.57 -5.85 12.96
N GLY A 376 -21.60 -5.10 13.44
CA GLY A 376 -20.68 -4.40 12.55
C GLY A 376 -19.28 -4.26 13.12
N ILE A 377 -18.31 -4.05 12.22
CA ILE A 377 -16.93 -3.78 12.58
C ILE A 377 -16.57 -2.36 12.19
N LEU A 378 -16.12 -1.57 13.17
CA LEU A 378 -15.33 -0.36 12.91
C LEU A 378 -13.85 -0.73 12.83
N LEU A 379 -13.18 -0.26 11.81
CA LEU A 379 -11.73 -0.44 11.64
C LEU A 379 -11.03 0.91 11.73
N SER A 380 -9.96 0.99 12.54
CA SER A 380 -9.08 2.14 12.49
C SER A 380 -7.87 1.88 11.60
N PHE A 381 -7.44 2.92 10.90
CA PHE A 381 -6.14 2.95 10.22
C PHE A 381 -5.31 4.08 10.82
N THR A 382 -4.37 3.72 11.66
CA THR A 382 -3.46 4.64 12.34
C THR A 382 -2.07 4.52 11.75
N SER A 383 -1.40 5.63 11.53
CA SER A 383 -0.08 5.64 10.90
C SER A 383 0.93 6.56 11.59
N GLY A 384 2.21 6.47 11.18
CA GLY A 384 3.28 7.36 11.62
C GLY A 384 3.50 7.35 13.13
N ALA A 385 3.62 8.53 13.74
CA ALA A 385 3.94 8.68 15.17
C ALA A 385 2.88 8.07 16.10
N ASP A 386 1.60 8.16 15.75
CA ASP A 386 0.52 7.57 16.57
C ASP A 386 0.53 6.05 16.50
N ALA A 387 0.80 5.46 15.34
CA ALA A 387 1.02 4.02 15.23
C ALA A 387 2.20 3.54 16.09
N MET A 388 3.30 4.28 16.12
CA MET A 388 4.44 3.99 16.99
C MET A 388 4.07 4.09 18.48
N LYS A 389 3.29 5.12 18.86
CA LYS A 389 2.83 5.31 20.24
C LYS A 389 1.93 4.17 20.68
N LEU A 390 0.93 3.82 19.87
CA LEU A 390 0.04 2.69 20.14
C LEU A 390 0.81 1.36 20.12
N GLY A 391 1.78 1.19 19.22
CA GLY A 391 2.61 0.00 19.11
C GLY A 391 3.39 -0.35 20.39
N ARG A 392 3.70 0.65 21.24
CA ARG A 392 4.35 0.45 22.55
C ARG A 392 3.39 0.03 23.67
N MET A 393 2.10 0.06 23.41
CA MET A 393 1.08 -0.32 24.40
C MET A 393 0.75 -1.82 24.31
N SER A 394 0.27 -2.38 25.42
CA SER A 394 -0.36 -3.70 25.38
C SER A 394 -1.64 -3.69 24.54
N GLU A 395 -2.05 -4.83 24.01
CA GLU A 395 -3.26 -4.93 23.20
C GLU A 395 -4.51 -4.41 23.91
N ASN A 396 -4.70 -4.77 25.18
CA ASN A 396 -5.83 -4.29 25.97
C ASN A 396 -5.88 -2.75 26.06
N ARG A 397 -4.69 -2.11 26.16
CA ARG A 397 -4.62 -0.64 26.20
C ARG A 397 -4.88 -0.02 24.84
N ARG A 398 -4.43 -0.66 23.75
CA ARG A 398 -4.75 -0.26 22.35
C ARG A 398 -6.27 -0.30 22.14
N LEU A 399 -6.92 -1.39 22.53
CA LEU A 399 -8.37 -1.58 22.41
C LEU A 399 -9.15 -0.56 23.27
N LYS A 400 -8.67 -0.27 24.48
CA LYS A 400 -9.29 0.79 25.30
C LYS A 400 -9.23 2.16 24.63
N VAL A 401 -8.07 2.56 24.09
CA VAL A 401 -7.93 3.83 23.35
C VAL A 401 -8.86 3.85 22.14
N ALA A 402 -8.98 2.73 21.43
CA ALA A 402 -9.86 2.62 20.28
C ALA A 402 -11.34 2.75 20.66
N HIS A 403 -11.77 2.07 21.72
CA HIS A 403 -13.12 2.13 22.24
C HIS A 403 -13.48 3.53 22.75
N ASP A 404 -12.63 4.17 23.56
CA ASP A 404 -12.82 5.54 24.07
C ASP A 404 -12.90 6.55 22.89
N THR A 405 -12.19 6.30 21.81
CA THR A 405 -12.26 7.14 20.60
C THR A 405 -13.56 6.89 19.82
N ALA A 406 -13.96 5.63 19.64
CA ALA A 406 -15.21 5.29 18.97
C ALA A 406 -16.41 5.96 19.67
N GLU A 407 -16.42 5.99 21.02
CA GLU A 407 -17.46 6.69 21.78
C GLU A 407 -17.49 8.20 21.53
N LYS A 408 -16.34 8.84 21.32
CA LYS A 408 -16.28 10.27 20.94
C LYS A 408 -16.85 10.52 19.54
N LEU A 409 -16.58 9.60 18.60
CA LEU A 409 -17.05 9.69 17.23
C LEU A 409 -18.54 9.33 17.12
N TRP A 410 -18.95 8.25 17.78
CA TRP A 410 -20.31 7.72 17.80
C TRP A 410 -20.73 7.45 19.23
N PRO A 411 -21.43 8.39 19.89
CA PRO A 411 -21.95 8.19 21.25
C PRO A 411 -22.81 6.95 21.37
N ASN A 412 -22.77 6.30 22.53
CA ASN A 412 -23.46 5.04 22.86
C ASN A 412 -22.81 3.77 22.25
N THR A 413 -21.62 3.85 21.65
CA THR A 413 -20.87 2.65 21.24
C THR A 413 -20.44 1.80 22.42
N GLN A 414 -20.22 2.39 23.61
CA GLN A 414 -19.81 1.66 24.82
C GLN A 414 -20.77 0.53 25.18
N ASN A 415 -22.06 0.75 25.02
CA ASN A 415 -23.11 -0.23 25.40
C ASN A 415 -23.22 -1.38 24.37
N THR A 416 -22.55 -1.29 23.26
CA THR A 416 -22.66 -2.25 22.14
C THR A 416 -21.35 -2.94 21.78
N TRP A 417 -20.27 -2.62 22.47
CA TRP A 417 -18.97 -3.27 22.30
C TRP A 417 -19.03 -4.78 22.59
N GLU A 418 -18.40 -5.59 21.76
CA GLU A 418 -18.30 -7.04 21.94
C GLU A 418 -16.86 -7.53 21.99
N SER A 419 -16.07 -7.21 20.99
CA SER A 419 -14.70 -7.71 20.84
C SER A 419 -13.84 -6.76 20.00
N GLY A 420 -12.54 -7.00 19.99
CA GLY A 420 -11.63 -6.27 19.14
C GLY A 420 -10.27 -6.93 19.08
N ILE A 421 -9.51 -6.56 18.06
CA ILE A 421 -8.14 -7.03 17.83
C ILE A 421 -7.28 -5.93 17.22
N SER A 422 -6.01 -5.89 17.56
CA SER A 422 -5.06 -4.93 16.99
C SER A 422 -3.93 -5.62 16.22
N LYS A 423 -3.41 -4.96 15.20
CA LYS A 423 -2.20 -5.37 14.49
C LYS A 423 -1.29 -4.18 14.26
N TYR A 424 -0.14 -4.18 14.91
CA TYR A 424 0.96 -3.27 14.62
C TYR A 424 1.95 -3.98 13.68
N TRP A 425 2.06 -3.51 12.44
CA TRP A 425 2.83 -4.23 11.42
C TRP A 425 4.34 -4.21 11.67
N ASN A 426 4.85 -3.21 12.37
CA ASN A 426 6.28 -3.09 12.65
C ASN A 426 6.77 -3.99 13.80
N GLU A 427 5.87 -4.57 14.61
CA GLU A 427 6.21 -5.60 15.60
C GLU A 427 6.27 -7.02 15.00
N ASP A 428 5.79 -7.19 13.78
CA ASP A 428 5.77 -8.49 13.11
C ASP A 428 7.20 -8.98 12.84
N PRO A 429 7.58 -10.19 13.32
CA PRO A 429 8.95 -10.66 13.27
C PRO A 429 9.49 -10.87 11.84
N TRP A 430 8.61 -11.14 10.88
CA TRP A 430 8.96 -11.44 9.48
C TRP A 430 8.76 -10.27 8.53
N LEU A 431 8.42 -9.09 9.05
CA LEU A 431 8.22 -7.89 8.24
C LEU A 431 8.90 -6.68 8.83
N ARG A 432 8.67 -6.39 10.12
CA ARG A 432 9.21 -5.23 10.87
C ARG A 432 8.96 -3.89 10.16
N ALA A 433 7.92 -3.85 9.36
CA ALA A 433 7.57 -2.71 8.52
C ALA A 433 6.12 -2.80 8.03
N SER A 434 5.53 -1.68 7.65
CA SER A 434 4.33 -1.65 6.83
C SER A 434 4.70 -1.73 5.34
N TYR A 435 4.45 -0.70 4.55
CA TYR A 435 4.90 -0.61 3.17
C TYR A 435 6.01 0.45 3.01
N SER A 436 6.70 0.40 1.86
CA SER A 436 7.81 1.28 1.57
C SER A 436 7.37 2.72 1.37
N LEU A 437 8.21 3.67 1.76
CA LEU A 437 8.02 5.10 1.54
C LEU A 437 8.99 5.63 0.49
N ALA A 438 8.63 6.77 -0.11
CA ALA A 438 9.58 7.66 -0.75
C ALA A 438 10.10 8.65 0.31
N GLY A 439 11.20 8.29 0.97
CA GLY A 439 11.92 9.18 1.88
C GLY A 439 12.68 10.27 1.13
N VAL A 440 13.17 11.28 1.86
CA VAL A 440 14.01 12.33 1.29
C VAL A 440 15.31 11.70 0.75
N GLY A 441 15.70 12.05 -0.49
CA GLY A 441 16.90 11.52 -1.16
C GLY A 441 16.75 10.09 -1.69
N GLN A 442 15.53 9.56 -1.84
CA GLN A 442 15.31 8.16 -2.21
C GLN A 442 14.61 7.95 -3.57
N LYS A 443 14.63 8.97 -4.47
CA LYS A 443 13.95 8.87 -5.77
C LYS A 443 14.43 7.69 -6.64
N ASP A 444 15.72 7.37 -6.58
CA ASP A 444 16.35 6.34 -7.40
C ASP A 444 16.32 4.94 -6.76
N PHE A 445 15.90 4.84 -5.48
CA PHE A 445 15.94 3.58 -4.71
C PHE A 445 15.11 2.47 -5.36
N ARG A 446 13.93 2.80 -5.91
CA ARG A 446 13.09 1.83 -6.60
C ARG A 446 13.84 1.13 -7.73
N ASP A 447 14.49 1.90 -8.61
CA ASP A 447 15.11 1.37 -9.82
C ASP A 447 16.43 0.65 -9.49
N ILE A 448 17.17 1.10 -8.49
CA ILE A 448 18.34 0.40 -7.97
C ILE A 448 17.93 -0.93 -7.31
N LEU A 449 16.90 -0.93 -6.46
CA LEU A 449 16.43 -2.14 -5.78
C LEU A 449 15.80 -3.16 -6.76
N LYS A 450 15.17 -2.69 -7.83
CA LYS A 450 14.57 -3.52 -8.87
C LYS A 450 15.61 -4.24 -9.73
N ARG A 451 16.76 -3.62 -9.99
CA ARG A 451 17.80 -4.10 -10.91
C ARG A 451 18.27 -5.51 -10.51
N PRO A 452 18.30 -6.50 -11.42
CA PRO A 452 18.88 -7.82 -11.15
C PRO A 452 20.39 -7.73 -10.85
N GLU A 453 20.88 -8.64 -10.02
CA GLU A 453 22.29 -8.82 -9.72
C GLU A 453 22.72 -10.25 -10.11
N GLY A 454 23.21 -10.38 -11.35
CA GLY A 454 23.54 -11.67 -11.93
C GLY A 454 22.33 -12.61 -11.96
N ARG A 455 22.38 -13.68 -11.17
CA ARG A 455 21.31 -14.69 -11.08
C ARG A 455 20.22 -14.35 -10.03
N VAL A 456 20.33 -13.21 -9.36
CA VAL A 456 19.41 -12.76 -8.32
C VAL A 456 18.49 -11.68 -8.87
N HIS A 457 17.19 -11.93 -8.86
CA HIS A 457 16.14 -11.00 -9.24
C HIS A 457 15.43 -10.46 -8.00
N PHE A 458 14.76 -9.31 -8.14
CA PHE A 458 14.12 -8.63 -7.03
C PHE A 458 12.68 -8.27 -7.37
N ALA A 459 11.76 -8.57 -6.45
CA ALA A 459 10.38 -8.17 -6.56
C ALA A 459 9.83 -7.74 -5.18
N GLY A 460 8.65 -7.16 -5.16
CA GLY A 460 8.01 -6.58 -3.98
C GLY A 460 7.46 -5.20 -4.33
N GLU A 461 6.47 -4.71 -3.58
CA GLU A 461 5.85 -3.41 -3.84
C GLU A 461 6.86 -2.24 -3.88
N HIS A 462 8.00 -2.38 -3.20
CA HIS A 462 9.08 -1.40 -3.16
C HIS A 462 9.90 -1.32 -4.46
N THR A 463 9.75 -2.29 -5.37
CA THR A 463 10.40 -2.31 -6.70
C THR A 463 9.44 -1.93 -7.83
N SER A 464 8.19 -1.60 -7.52
CA SER A 464 7.15 -1.25 -8.48
C SER A 464 6.90 0.25 -8.56
N ILE A 465 6.42 0.72 -9.72
CA ILE A 465 5.87 2.07 -9.87
C ILE A 465 4.56 2.23 -9.06
N TYR A 466 3.82 1.14 -8.85
CA TYR A 466 2.61 1.06 -8.01
C TYR A 466 2.96 0.75 -6.56
N ARG A 467 3.90 1.52 -6.00
CA ARG A 467 4.42 1.34 -4.63
C ARG A 467 3.29 1.23 -3.60
N ALA A 468 3.56 0.54 -2.50
CA ALA A 468 2.69 0.44 -1.34
C ALA A 468 1.33 -0.25 -1.58
N SER A 469 1.17 -0.98 -2.67
CA SER A 469 -0.10 -1.60 -3.08
C SER A 469 0.01 -3.10 -3.34
N MET A 470 -1.15 -3.77 -3.34
CA MET A 470 -1.26 -5.16 -3.80
C MET A 470 -0.96 -5.24 -5.30
N ASN A 471 -1.37 -4.23 -6.07
CA ASN A 471 -1.12 -4.14 -7.49
C ASN A 471 0.37 -4.13 -7.81
N GLY A 472 1.14 -3.28 -7.12
CA GLY A 472 2.59 -3.23 -7.29
C GLY A 472 3.32 -4.49 -6.82
N ALA A 473 2.78 -5.16 -5.80
CA ALA A 473 3.34 -6.45 -5.39
C ALA A 473 3.20 -7.50 -6.51
N ILE A 474 2.02 -7.63 -7.11
CA ILE A 474 1.77 -8.60 -8.20
C ILE A 474 2.54 -8.19 -9.45
N GLU A 475 2.46 -6.90 -9.85
CA GLU A 475 3.22 -6.38 -11.00
C GLU A 475 4.70 -6.76 -10.91
N SER A 476 5.32 -6.49 -9.77
CA SER A 476 6.74 -6.79 -9.57
C SER A 476 7.05 -8.29 -9.62
N GLY A 477 6.14 -9.15 -9.16
CA GLY A 477 6.28 -10.60 -9.26
C GLY A 477 6.21 -11.09 -10.70
N VAL A 478 5.23 -10.60 -11.46
CA VAL A 478 5.08 -10.91 -12.90
C VAL A 478 6.28 -10.41 -13.68
N ARG A 479 6.74 -9.19 -13.44
CA ARG A 479 7.94 -8.64 -14.07
C ARG A 479 9.18 -9.50 -13.80
N ALA A 480 9.41 -9.89 -12.56
CA ALA A 480 10.58 -10.71 -12.20
C ALA A 480 10.52 -12.11 -12.85
N SER A 481 9.33 -12.69 -13.00
CA SER A 481 9.19 -13.94 -13.73
C SER A 481 9.53 -13.77 -15.22
N GLN A 482 9.10 -12.68 -15.85
CA GLN A 482 9.41 -12.36 -17.24
C GLN A 482 10.91 -12.14 -17.47
N GLU A 483 11.58 -11.37 -16.60
CA GLU A 483 13.04 -11.18 -16.63
C GLU A 483 13.79 -12.52 -16.65
N ILE A 484 13.31 -13.51 -15.87
CA ILE A 484 13.92 -14.85 -15.83
C ILE A 484 13.62 -15.61 -17.13
N ILE A 485 12.37 -15.61 -17.58
CA ILE A 485 11.96 -16.30 -18.82
C ILE A 485 12.74 -15.77 -20.02
N GLU A 486 12.90 -14.45 -20.15
CA GLU A 486 13.65 -13.83 -21.23
C GLU A 486 15.17 -14.13 -21.17
N THR A 487 15.71 -14.35 -19.98
CA THR A 487 17.13 -14.66 -19.80
C THR A 487 17.45 -16.12 -20.05
N LEU A 488 16.47 -17.04 -19.93
CA LEU A 488 16.66 -18.48 -20.04
C LEU A 488 16.19 -19.03 -21.41
N ASN A 489 15.48 -18.25 -22.22
CA ASN A 489 15.13 -18.54 -23.63
C ASN A 489 16.16 -17.94 -24.57
#